data_33a10e2a7488fd79f1a69cdc42545423
#
_entry.id   33a10e2a7488fd79f1a69cdc42545423
#
_cell.length_a   1.000
_cell.length_b   1.000
_cell.length_c   1.000
_cell.angle_alpha   90.00
_cell.angle_beta   90.00
_cell.angle_gamma   90.00
#
_symmetry.space_group_name_H-M   'P 1'
#
loop_
_entity.id
_entity.type
_entity.pdbx_description
1 polymer ?
#
loop_
_entity_poly.entity_id
_entity_poly.type
_entity_poly.pdbx_seq_one_letter_code
_entity_poly.pdbx_strand_id
1 'polypeptide(L)'
;MKKFAAIIAFFCVLNVSAQQRFDWLKLNRFRVSSLSDSLKENSGLEFFNGRLFTLNDSGNAPDIFEIDETSGKIKKVYPTNIKNVDWEALAADSTSLYIADFGNNEGSRKDLAIYKIPFADSLALNSVQKIPFFYPEQQDFFSKPLNNNFDSEAMIFLSGKLHIFTKEWQSKATTHYLVDPEKIENQAAQKVETYNTGFTVTDAAYFAGKLYHVGYTKKTEVFLSIFSETAPGIYFSKKPQTYYLGSALKIGQIEGLAVNAKGIFLAGEELIFSIIKAKPYLYFIPHEKVK
;
A
#
# COMPACT_ATOMS: atom_id res chain seq x y z
N MET A 1 72.72 -18.65 -0.74
CA MET A 1 71.58 -17.94 -1.35
C MET A 1 70.32 -18.66 -0.90
N LYS A 2 69.59 -18.11 0.06
CA LYS A 2 68.32 -18.68 0.57
C LYS A 2 67.18 -17.99 -0.17
N LYS A 3 66.35 -18.73 -0.92
CA LYS A 3 65.20 -18.26 -1.61
C LYS A 3 64.02 -18.26 -0.59
N PHE A 4 63.47 -17.06 -0.28
CA PHE A 4 62.24 -16.91 0.45
C PHE A 4 61.07 -17.05 -0.54
N ALA A 5 60.23 -18.03 -0.36
CA ALA A 5 58.93 -18.16 -1.05
C ALA A 5 57.87 -17.45 -0.21
N ALA A 6 57.30 -16.35 -0.75
CA ALA A 6 56.18 -15.66 -0.15
C ALA A 6 54.89 -16.38 -0.56
N ILE A 7 54.19 -16.94 0.41
CA ILE A 7 52.85 -17.51 0.24
C ILE A 7 51.84 -16.38 0.36
N ILE A 8 51.22 -15.96 -0.75
CA ILE A 8 50.08 -15.03 -0.75
C ILE A 8 48.81 -15.82 -0.49
N ALA A 9 48.30 -15.70 0.72
CA ALA A 9 46.97 -16.25 1.06
C ALA A 9 45.86 -15.32 0.50
N PHE A 10 45.15 -15.80 -0.52
CA PHE A 10 43.98 -15.12 -1.10
C PHE A 10 42.77 -15.38 -0.21
N PHE A 11 42.40 -14.42 0.62
CA PHE A 11 41.14 -14.44 1.37
C PHE A 11 40.00 -14.12 0.41
N CYS A 12 39.29 -15.12 -0.11
CA CYS A 12 37.98 -14.93 -0.71
C CYS A 12 36.97 -14.58 0.36
N VAL A 13 36.62 -13.31 0.49
CA VAL A 13 35.48 -12.86 1.26
C VAL A 13 34.23 -13.25 0.48
N LEU A 14 33.63 -14.38 0.82
CA LEU A 14 32.29 -14.75 0.35
C LEU A 14 31.29 -13.76 0.95
N ASN A 15 30.89 -12.75 0.16
CA ASN A 15 29.70 -11.96 0.46
C ASN A 15 28.49 -12.89 0.38
N VAL A 16 28.10 -13.51 1.49
CA VAL A 16 26.81 -14.20 1.62
C VAL A 16 25.75 -13.09 1.69
N SER A 17 25.27 -12.65 0.56
CA SER A 17 24.03 -11.88 0.48
C SER A 17 22.95 -12.77 1.10
N ALA A 18 22.42 -12.39 2.24
CA ALA A 18 21.29 -13.09 2.85
C ALA A 18 20.10 -12.94 1.87
N GLN A 19 19.92 -13.96 1.04
CA GLN A 19 18.82 -14.01 0.08
C GLN A 19 17.53 -13.96 0.88
N GLN A 20 16.73 -12.94 0.67
CA GLN A 20 15.46 -12.76 1.36
C GLN A 20 14.59 -13.99 1.04
N ARG A 21 14.36 -14.85 2.03
CA ARG A 21 13.51 -16.03 1.84
C ARG A 21 12.06 -15.56 1.78
N PHE A 22 11.36 -15.93 0.73
CA PHE A 22 9.92 -15.75 0.59
C PHE A 22 9.26 -17.08 0.23
N ASP A 23 8.02 -17.24 0.64
CA ASP A 23 7.18 -18.38 0.28
C ASP A 23 6.44 -18.09 -1.04
N TRP A 24 6.04 -19.14 -1.75
CA TRP A 24 5.32 -19.01 -3.01
C TRP A 24 3.81 -19.12 -2.78
N LEU A 25 3.07 -18.09 -3.13
CA LEU A 25 1.61 -18.08 -3.09
C LEU A 25 1.06 -17.63 -4.44
N LYS A 26 0.66 -18.57 -5.30
CA LYS A 26 0.19 -18.29 -6.66
C LYS A 26 -1.17 -17.58 -6.62
N LEU A 27 -1.19 -16.24 -6.63
CA LEU A 27 -2.40 -15.42 -6.46
C LEU A 27 -3.50 -15.73 -7.48
N ASN A 28 -3.17 -16.08 -8.71
CA ASN A 28 -4.14 -16.48 -9.74
C ASN A 28 -5.08 -17.63 -9.33
N ARG A 29 -4.71 -18.44 -8.35
CA ARG A 29 -5.57 -19.54 -7.82
C ARG A 29 -6.68 -19.03 -6.91
N PHE A 30 -6.58 -17.78 -6.48
CA PHE A 30 -7.46 -17.13 -5.54
C PHE A 30 -8.29 -16.02 -6.19
N ARG A 31 -8.38 -16.03 -7.52
CA ARG A 31 -9.18 -15.06 -8.26
C ARG A 31 -10.65 -15.25 -7.98
N VAL A 32 -11.32 -14.18 -7.57
CA VAL A 32 -12.76 -14.11 -7.38
C VAL A 32 -13.43 -13.78 -8.72
N SER A 33 -13.08 -12.60 -9.28
CA SER A 33 -13.66 -12.11 -10.53
C SER A 33 -12.78 -11.04 -11.17
N SER A 34 -13.07 -10.66 -12.41
CA SER A 34 -12.61 -9.39 -12.96
C SER A 34 -13.44 -8.25 -12.36
N LEU A 35 -12.77 -7.14 -12.06
CA LEU A 35 -13.43 -5.90 -11.71
C LEU A 35 -14.02 -5.22 -12.97
N SER A 36 -14.95 -4.27 -12.74
CA SER A 36 -15.53 -3.43 -13.79
C SER A 36 -14.47 -2.58 -14.46
N ASP A 37 -14.66 -2.22 -15.73
CA ASP A 37 -13.82 -1.24 -16.42
C ASP A 37 -13.85 0.14 -15.75
N SER A 38 -14.88 0.45 -14.94
CA SER A 38 -14.91 1.63 -14.08
C SER A 38 -13.90 1.59 -12.92
N LEU A 39 -13.26 0.44 -12.66
CA LEU A 39 -12.27 0.20 -11.62
C LEU A 39 -10.93 -0.27 -12.21
N LYS A 40 -10.62 0.14 -13.44
CA LYS A 40 -9.40 -0.27 -14.13
C LYS A 40 -8.12 0.32 -13.49
N GLU A 41 -8.23 1.46 -12.82
CA GLU A 41 -7.16 2.13 -12.06
C GLU A 41 -7.49 2.10 -10.56
N ASN A 42 -7.92 0.91 -10.09
CA ASN A 42 -8.28 0.67 -8.71
C ASN A 42 -7.08 0.85 -7.78
N SER A 43 -7.21 1.75 -6.81
CA SER A 43 -6.23 2.01 -5.76
C SER A 43 -6.91 2.00 -4.39
N GLY A 44 -6.29 1.35 -3.40
CA GLY A 44 -6.84 1.17 -2.06
C GLY A 44 -8.06 0.25 -1.96
N LEU A 45 -8.14 -0.48 -0.86
CA LEU A 45 -9.24 -1.38 -0.54
C LEU A 45 -9.47 -1.39 0.97
N GLU A 46 -10.72 -1.16 1.43
CA GLU A 46 -10.99 -1.08 2.87
C GLU A 46 -12.35 -1.67 3.23
N PHE A 47 -12.39 -2.39 4.37
CA PHE A 47 -13.64 -2.81 4.98
C PHE A 47 -14.16 -1.75 5.94
N PHE A 48 -15.36 -1.27 5.68
CA PHE A 48 -16.07 -0.39 6.59
C PHE A 48 -17.49 -0.91 6.87
N ASN A 49 -17.82 -1.14 8.14
CA ASN A 49 -19.12 -1.68 8.56
C ASN A 49 -19.53 -2.96 7.80
N GLY A 50 -18.57 -3.88 7.57
CA GLY A 50 -18.79 -5.14 6.88
C GLY A 50 -18.99 -5.03 5.37
N ARG A 51 -18.80 -3.85 4.79
CA ARG A 51 -18.85 -3.56 3.35
C ARG A 51 -17.46 -3.29 2.82
N LEU A 52 -17.19 -3.67 1.58
CA LEU A 52 -15.91 -3.50 0.93
C LEU A 52 -15.93 -2.27 0.02
N PHE A 53 -15.01 -1.34 0.26
CA PHE A 53 -14.89 -0.09 -0.49
C PHE A 53 -13.56 -0.01 -1.22
N THR A 54 -13.58 0.74 -2.33
CA THR A 54 -12.40 1.06 -3.12
C THR A 54 -12.58 2.40 -3.81
N LEU A 55 -11.51 2.92 -4.39
CA LEU A 55 -11.48 4.14 -5.21
C LEU A 55 -10.61 3.91 -6.46
N ASN A 56 -10.55 4.90 -7.33
CA ASN A 56 -9.54 4.94 -8.40
C ASN A 56 -8.51 6.02 -8.10
N ASP A 57 -7.32 5.80 -8.60
CA ASP A 57 -6.19 6.72 -8.62
C ASP A 57 -6.49 8.03 -9.38
N SER A 58 -5.52 8.90 -9.47
CA SER A 58 -5.54 10.20 -10.15
C SER A 58 -6.06 10.13 -11.58
N GLY A 59 -6.61 11.27 -12.06
CA GLY A 59 -7.18 11.34 -13.41
C GLY A 59 -8.58 10.74 -13.58
N ASN A 60 -9.13 10.11 -12.55
CA ASN A 60 -10.48 9.55 -12.53
C ASN A 60 -11.48 10.46 -11.80
N ALA A 61 -12.77 10.16 -11.95
CA ALA A 61 -13.81 10.80 -11.16
C ALA A 61 -13.57 10.56 -9.66
N PRO A 62 -13.86 11.55 -8.80
CA PRO A 62 -13.65 11.44 -7.36
C PRO A 62 -14.76 10.61 -6.69
N ASP A 63 -14.85 9.36 -7.09
CA ASP A 63 -15.88 8.43 -6.66
C ASP A 63 -15.31 7.39 -5.69
N ILE A 64 -16.11 7.05 -4.66
CA ILE A 64 -15.88 5.88 -3.81
C ILE A 64 -16.84 4.79 -4.26
N PHE A 65 -16.36 3.58 -4.41
CA PHE A 65 -17.15 2.43 -4.87
C PHE A 65 -17.32 1.41 -3.75
N GLU A 66 -18.57 1.04 -3.46
CA GLU A 66 -18.87 -0.16 -2.68
C GLU A 66 -18.94 -1.34 -3.64
N ILE A 67 -18.15 -2.38 -3.39
CA ILE A 67 -18.10 -3.58 -4.21
C ILE A 67 -18.53 -4.81 -3.41
N ASP A 68 -19.06 -5.80 -4.12
CA ASP A 68 -19.40 -7.08 -3.54
C ASP A 68 -18.15 -7.95 -3.39
N GLU A 69 -17.83 -8.37 -2.17
CA GLU A 69 -16.61 -9.13 -1.86
C GLU A 69 -16.57 -10.52 -2.53
N THR A 70 -17.70 -11.05 -2.98
CA THR A 70 -17.81 -12.39 -3.57
C THR A 70 -17.83 -12.39 -5.09
N SER A 71 -18.19 -11.27 -5.71
CA SER A 71 -18.33 -11.15 -7.17
C SER A 71 -17.53 -9.98 -7.77
N GLY A 72 -16.98 -9.07 -6.94
CA GLY A 72 -16.29 -7.87 -7.41
C GLY A 72 -17.19 -6.85 -8.12
N LYS A 73 -18.52 -7.06 -8.14
CA LYS A 73 -19.45 -6.14 -8.79
C LYS A 73 -19.63 -4.87 -7.97
N ILE A 74 -19.72 -3.73 -8.63
CA ILE A 74 -20.08 -2.47 -8.00
C ILE A 74 -21.53 -2.58 -7.50
N LYS A 75 -21.73 -2.39 -6.20
CA LYS A 75 -23.04 -2.34 -5.54
C LYS A 75 -23.59 -0.93 -5.50
N LYS A 76 -22.69 0.04 -5.23
CA LYS A 76 -23.04 1.44 -5.14
C LYS A 76 -21.84 2.32 -5.46
N VAL A 77 -22.10 3.47 -6.07
CA VAL A 77 -21.14 4.54 -6.31
C VAL A 77 -21.50 5.71 -5.42
N TYR A 78 -20.52 6.30 -4.77
CA TYR A 78 -20.66 7.47 -3.93
C TYR A 78 -19.80 8.60 -4.53
N PRO A 79 -20.39 9.43 -5.44
CA PRO A 79 -19.68 10.59 -5.97
C PRO A 79 -19.34 11.55 -4.83
N THR A 80 -18.11 12.03 -4.81
CA THR A 80 -17.69 13.05 -3.84
C THR A 80 -17.52 14.41 -4.55
N ASN A 81 -17.41 15.48 -3.76
CA ASN A 81 -17.01 16.80 -4.24
C ASN A 81 -15.54 17.11 -3.92
N ILE A 82 -14.77 16.10 -3.52
CA ILE A 82 -13.36 16.22 -3.18
C ILE A 82 -12.56 16.04 -4.46
N LYS A 83 -11.69 17.01 -4.78
CA LYS A 83 -10.83 16.88 -5.97
C LYS A 83 -9.90 15.67 -5.79
N ASN A 84 -9.92 14.73 -6.72
CA ASN A 84 -8.91 13.69 -6.82
C ASN A 84 -7.66 14.30 -7.48
N VAL A 85 -6.62 14.56 -6.67
CA VAL A 85 -5.32 15.02 -7.19
C VAL A 85 -4.42 13.82 -7.41
N ASP A 86 -4.33 12.95 -6.38
CA ASP A 86 -3.53 11.72 -6.43
C ASP A 86 -4.00 10.81 -5.26
N TRP A 87 -5.22 10.25 -5.41
CA TRP A 87 -5.83 9.38 -4.40
C TRP A 87 -5.19 7.99 -4.47
N GLU A 88 -4.72 7.49 -3.32
CA GLU A 88 -3.93 6.27 -3.28
C GLU A 88 -4.46 5.22 -2.29
N ALA A 89 -5.12 5.62 -1.22
CA ALA A 89 -5.54 4.68 -0.19
C ALA A 89 -6.86 5.05 0.47
N LEU A 90 -7.50 4.04 1.04
CA LEU A 90 -8.62 4.16 1.96
C LEU A 90 -8.24 3.61 3.34
N ALA A 91 -8.78 4.23 4.39
CA ALA A 91 -8.81 3.67 5.73
C ALA A 91 -10.16 3.98 6.39
N ALA A 92 -10.49 3.32 7.48
CA ALA A 92 -11.74 3.56 8.19
C ALA A 92 -11.55 3.50 9.71
N ASP A 93 -12.27 4.35 10.43
CA ASP A 93 -12.58 4.17 11.86
C ASP A 93 -14.01 3.61 12.00
N SER A 94 -14.58 3.63 13.20
CA SER A 94 -15.94 3.14 13.43
C SER A 94 -17.05 4.00 12.82
N THR A 95 -16.74 5.23 12.39
CA THR A 95 -17.72 6.25 12.00
C THR A 95 -17.42 6.95 10.68
N SER A 96 -16.20 6.84 10.18
CA SER A 96 -15.72 7.63 9.05
C SER A 96 -14.86 6.80 8.10
N LEU A 97 -14.93 7.13 6.82
CA LEU A 97 -13.93 6.76 5.82
C LEU A 97 -12.89 7.87 5.68
N TYR A 98 -11.66 7.48 5.41
CA TYR A 98 -10.54 8.37 5.14
C TYR A 98 -10.04 8.11 3.72
N ILE A 99 -9.95 9.17 2.90
CA ILE A 99 -9.34 9.13 1.57
C ILE A 99 -7.97 9.75 1.68
N ALA A 100 -6.96 9.05 1.24
CA ALA A 100 -5.59 9.54 1.21
C ALA A 100 -5.26 10.15 -0.16
N ASP A 101 -5.16 11.48 -0.22
CA ASP A 101 -4.72 12.27 -1.36
C ASP A 101 -3.26 12.68 -1.14
N PHE A 102 -2.38 11.68 -1.24
CA PHE A 102 -0.97 11.84 -0.89
C PHE A 102 0.01 11.21 -1.88
N GLY A 103 -0.44 10.67 -2.99
CA GLY A 103 0.44 10.21 -4.05
C GLY A 103 1.41 11.33 -4.44
N ASN A 104 2.67 10.99 -4.64
CA ASN A 104 3.73 11.96 -4.88
C ASN A 104 4.86 11.33 -5.70
N ASN A 105 4.51 10.62 -6.75
CA ASN A 105 5.41 9.91 -7.65
C ASN A 105 6.59 10.77 -8.14
N GLU A 106 6.36 12.08 -8.29
CA GLU A 106 7.40 13.03 -8.68
C GLU A 106 8.21 13.60 -7.52
N GLY A 107 7.76 13.41 -6.27
CA GLY A 107 8.42 13.99 -5.11
C GLY A 107 8.31 15.51 -4.99
N SER A 108 7.37 16.15 -5.70
CA SER A 108 7.26 17.61 -5.81
C SER A 108 6.06 18.20 -5.07
N ARG A 109 5.11 17.38 -4.60
CA ARG A 109 3.88 17.83 -3.94
C ARG A 109 4.15 18.45 -2.56
N LYS A 110 3.41 19.53 -2.27
CA LYS A 110 3.40 20.27 -0.99
C LYS A 110 2.03 20.37 -0.35
N ASP A 111 1.04 19.74 -0.97
CA ASP A 111 -0.39 19.82 -0.65
C ASP A 111 -0.99 18.49 -0.21
N LEU A 112 -0.14 17.58 0.30
CA LEU A 112 -0.56 16.26 0.77
C LEU A 112 -1.65 16.38 1.83
N ALA A 113 -2.69 15.55 1.72
CA ALA A 113 -3.81 15.60 2.64
C ALA A 113 -4.53 14.25 2.75
N ILE A 114 -5.25 14.10 3.86
CA ILE A 114 -6.21 13.02 4.06
C ILE A 114 -7.58 13.67 4.25
N TYR A 115 -8.63 13.09 3.68
CA TYR A 115 -9.99 13.58 3.84
C TYR A 115 -10.78 12.61 4.71
N LYS A 116 -11.23 13.07 5.88
CA LYS A 116 -12.13 12.35 6.78
C LYS A 116 -13.57 12.63 6.36
N ILE A 117 -14.33 11.59 6.05
CA ILE A 117 -15.72 11.68 5.61
C ILE A 117 -16.57 10.86 6.58
N PRO A 118 -17.39 11.50 7.43
CA PRO A 118 -18.33 10.77 8.28
C PRO A 118 -19.29 9.95 7.43
N PHE A 119 -19.56 8.74 7.90
CA PHE A 119 -20.41 7.79 7.21
C PHE A 119 -21.41 7.17 8.19
N ALA A 120 -22.69 7.43 7.96
CA ALA A 120 -23.77 6.72 8.64
C ALA A 120 -24.44 5.74 7.67
N ASP A 121 -25.58 6.09 7.07
CA ASP A 121 -26.20 5.33 5.99
C ASP A 121 -25.61 5.66 4.60
N SER A 122 -24.98 6.83 4.50
CA SER A 122 -24.27 7.34 3.33
C SER A 122 -23.12 8.27 3.74
N LEU A 123 -22.30 8.69 2.78
CA LEU A 123 -21.25 9.68 3.00
C LEU A 123 -21.83 11.04 3.34
N ALA A 124 -21.40 11.62 4.45
CA ALA A 124 -21.78 12.98 4.87
C ALA A 124 -20.86 14.02 4.21
N LEU A 125 -21.03 14.24 2.91
CA LEU A 125 -20.15 15.10 2.10
C LEU A 125 -20.13 16.57 2.53
N ASN A 126 -21.16 17.04 3.28
CA ASN A 126 -21.18 18.39 3.85
C ASN A 126 -20.30 18.52 5.11
N SER A 127 -19.76 17.42 5.61
CA SER A 127 -18.96 17.36 6.84
C SER A 127 -17.55 16.80 6.58
N VAL A 128 -17.06 16.93 5.36
CA VAL A 128 -15.70 16.51 5.01
C VAL A 128 -14.69 17.38 5.73
N GLN A 129 -13.75 16.74 6.40
CA GLN A 129 -12.64 17.39 7.07
C GLN A 129 -11.34 17.08 6.31
N LYS A 130 -10.61 18.14 5.90
CA LYS A 130 -9.28 18.03 5.32
C LYS A 130 -8.24 18.00 6.42
N ILE A 131 -7.32 17.06 6.38
CA ILE A 131 -6.21 16.83 7.31
C ILE A 131 -4.91 16.99 6.53
N PRO A 132 -4.37 18.22 6.41
CA PRO A 132 -3.13 18.44 5.66
C PRO A 132 -1.93 18.01 6.49
N PHE A 133 -0.91 17.49 5.81
CA PHE A 133 0.34 17.09 6.46
C PHE A 133 1.53 17.23 5.52
N PHE A 134 2.74 17.11 6.07
CA PHE A 134 4.00 17.09 5.33
C PHE A 134 5.02 16.17 5.99
N TYR A 135 5.99 15.70 5.22
CA TYR A 135 7.13 14.94 5.72
C TYR A 135 8.25 15.92 6.14
N PRO A 136 8.62 15.99 7.44
CA PRO A 136 9.65 16.93 7.92
C PRO A 136 11.02 16.74 7.24
N GLU A 137 11.31 15.51 6.80
CA GLU A 137 12.57 15.16 6.16
C GLU A 137 12.61 15.55 4.68
N GLN A 138 11.48 15.85 4.04
CA GLN A 138 11.43 16.29 2.65
C GLN A 138 11.85 17.77 2.53
N GLN A 139 13.09 17.99 2.15
CA GLN A 139 13.66 19.34 1.98
C GLN A 139 13.75 19.78 0.52
N ASP A 140 13.65 18.82 -0.41
CA ASP A 140 13.75 19.03 -1.84
C ASP A 140 12.42 18.66 -2.52
N PHE A 141 11.88 19.58 -3.31
CA PHE A 141 10.63 19.46 -4.04
C PHE A 141 10.81 19.59 -5.56
N PHE A 142 12.03 19.46 -6.06
CA PHE A 142 12.26 19.31 -7.50
C PHE A 142 11.70 17.96 -7.97
N SER A 143 11.04 17.97 -9.13
CA SER A 143 10.49 16.75 -9.72
C SER A 143 11.60 15.72 -9.98
N LYS A 144 11.43 14.54 -9.42
CA LYS A 144 12.28 13.35 -9.58
C LYS A 144 11.41 12.11 -9.80
N PRO A 145 10.80 11.96 -10.98
CA PRO A 145 9.83 10.91 -11.24
C PRO A 145 10.38 9.53 -10.89
N LEU A 146 9.65 8.78 -10.04
CA LEU A 146 10.01 7.43 -9.57
C LEU A 146 11.42 7.32 -8.98
N ASN A 147 11.93 8.41 -8.39
CA ASN A 147 13.25 8.49 -7.79
C ASN A 147 13.26 9.38 -6.54
N ASN A 148 12.29 9.20 -5.67
CA ASN A 148 12.16 9.83 -4.37
C ASN A 148 11.71 8.83 -3.31
N ASN A 149 11.64 9.23 -2.03
CA ASN A 149 11.21 8.40 -0.91
C ASN A 149 10.02 9.02 -0.16
N PHE A 150 9.33 9.99 -0.77
CA PHE A 150 8.22 10.72 -0.17
C PHE A 150 6.91 10.56 -0.96
N ASP A 151 6.84 9.51 -1.75
CA ASP A 151 5.61 8.99 -2.30
C ASP A 151 4.94 8.05 -1.28
N SER A 152 3.62 7.98 -1.27
CA SER A 152 2.87 7.07 -0.38
C SER A 152 1.64 6.54 -1.07
N GLU A 153 1.34 5.27 -0.82
CA GLU A 153 0.19 4.58 -1.38
C GLU A 153 -0.52 3.67 -0.35
N ALA A 154 -0.14 3.75 0.92
CA ALA A 154 -0.66 2.84 1.93
C ALA A 154 -1.02 3.56 3.23
N MET A 155 -2.21 3.28 3.76
CA MET A 155 -2.70 3.89 4.99
C MET A 155 -3.62 2.95 5.77
N ILE A 156 -3.50 2.95 7.10
CA ILE A 156 -4.47 2.31 8.00
C ILE A 156 -4.89 3.29 9.10
N PHE A 157 -6.07 3.08 9.68
CA PHE A 157 -6.47 3.74 10.93
C PHE A 157 -6.32 2.76 12.09
N LEU A 158 -5.53 3.11 13.10
CA LEU A 158 -5.33 2.26 14.27
C LEU A 158 -5.10 3.12 15.52
N SER A 159 -5.74 2.76 16.62
CA SER A 159 -5.55 3.40 17.95
C SER A 159 -5.66 4.93 17.92
N GLY A 160 -6.60 5.45 17.13
CA GLY A 160 -6.88 6.89 17.02
C GLY A 160 -5.88 7.68 16.18
N LYS A 161 -5.04 7.01 15.39
CA LYS A 161 -4.08 7.64 14.48
C LYS A 161 -4.18 7.07 13.08
N LEU A 162 -3.81 7.89 12.10
CA LEU A 162 -3.58 7.46 10.73
C LEU A 162 -2.12 7.06 10.59
N HIS A 163 -1.88 5.82 10.20
CA HIS A 163 -0.57 5.25 9.95
C HIS A 163 -0.36 5.24 8.45
N ILE A 164 0.65 5.96 7.98
CA ILE A 164 1.00 6.08 6.56
C ILE A 164 2.29 5.29 6.31
N PHE A 165 2.34 4.57 5.20
CA PHE A 165 3.51 3.82 4.77
C PHE A 165 3.95 4.31 3.40
N THR A 166 5.21 4.76 3.29
CA THR A 166 5.75 5.33 2.06
C THR A 166 6.02 4.28 0.99
N LYS A 167 5.82 4.66 -0.27
CA LYS A 167 6.24 3.95 -1.47
C LYS A 167 7.59 4.50 -1.93
N GLU A 168 8.66 3.98 -1.36
CA GLU A 168 10.00 4.54 -1.60
C GLU A 168 10.63 4.01 -2.90
N TRP A 169 10.58 4.80 -3.93
CA TRP A 169 11.11 4.45 -5.24
C TRP A 169 12.64 4.32 -5.28
N GLN A 170 13.35 5.13 -4.48
CA GLN A 170 14.81 5.17 -4.46
C GLN A 170 15.38 4.06 -3.56
N SER A 171 14.94 3.98 -2.33
CA SER A 171 15.48 3.07 -1.31
C SER A 171 14.95 1.64 -1.42
N LYS A 172 13.73 1.44 -1.98
CA LYS A 172 12.94 0.19 -1.92
C LYS A 172 12.58 -0.21 -0.49
N ALA A 173 12.49 0.78 0.38
CA ALA A 173 12.00 0.66 1.73
C ALA A 173 10.56 1.18 1.85
N THR A 174 10.03 1.12 3.03
CA THR A 174 8.84 1.85 3.47
C THR A 174 9.13 2.47 4.82
N THR A 175 8.75 3.73 4.98
CA THR A 175 8.81 4.43 6.27
C THR A 175 7.40 4.60 6.78
N HIS A 176 7.20 4.23 8.04
CA HIS A 176 5.97 4.37 8.77
C HIS A 176 5.91 5.74 9.46
N TYR A 177 4.86 6.48 9.16
CA TYR A 177 4.55 7.78 9.77
C TYR A 177 3.19 7.76 10.46
N LEU A 178 3.02 8.61 11.46
CA LEU A 178 1.75 8.88 12.12
C LEU A 178 1.25 10.29 11.80
N VAL A 179 -0.04 10.40 11.51
CA VAL A 179 -0.79 11.66 11.37
C VAL A 179 -1.97 11.66 12.32
N ASP A 180 -2.20 12.78 12.98
CA ASP A 180 -3.32 12.96 13.90
C ASP A 180 -4.60 13.31 13.12
N PRO A 181 -5.64 12.48 13.10
CA PRO A 181 -6.86 12.74 12.35
C PRO A 181 -7.71 13.89 12.93
N GLU A 182 -7.43 14.33 14.14
CA GLU A 182 -8.16 15.43 14.78
C GLU A 182 -7.51 16.82 14.55
N LYS A 183 -6.32 16.86 13.92
CA LYS A 183 -5.63 18.10 13.57
C LYS A 183 -5.98 18.52 12.15
N ILE A 184 -6.62 19.66 11.99
CA ILE A 184 -7.00 20.25 10.72
C ILE A 184 -5.99 21.26 10.17
N GLU A 185 -5.04 21.69 11.01
CA GLU A 185 -3.91 22.50 10.59
C GLU A 185 -2.83 21.63 9.94
N ASN A 186 -2.01 22.23 9.07
CA ASN A 186 -0.90 21.52 8.45
C ASN A 186 0.08 21.01 9.51
N GLN A 187 0.25 19.69 9.57
CA GLN A 187 1.02 19.02 10.60
C GLN A 187 2.21 18.24 10.03
N ALA A 188 3.28 18.17 10.82
CA ALA A 188 4.38 17.27 10.52
C ALA A 188 3.97 15.81 10.77
N ALA A 189 4.11 14.95 9.78
CA ALA A 189 3.97 13.52 9.96
C ALA A 189 5.08 13.01 10.89
N GLN A 190 4.72 12.27 11.92
CA GLN A 190 5.66 11.75 12.91
C GLN A 190 6.28 10.45 12.40
N LYS A 191 7.57 10.46 12.08
CA LYS A 191 8.30 9.26 11.71
C LYS A 191 8.41 8.29 12.88
N VAL A 192 8.11 7.00 12.62
CA VAL A 192 8.14 5.92 13.64
C VAL A 192 9.29 4.95 13.37
N GLU A 193 9.27 4.30 12.22
CA GLU A 193 10.21 3.24 11.87
C GLU A 193 10.35 3.12 10.35
N THR A 194 11.38 2.42 9.89
CA THR A 194 11.62 2.18 8.46
C THR A 194 12.03 0.72 8.26
N TYR A 195 11.52 0.09 7.19
CA TYR A 195 11.87 -1.28 6.82
C TYR A 195 12.22 -1.40 5.34
N ASN A 196 13.33 -2.08 5.04
CA ASN A 196 13.70 -2.39 3.66
C ASN A 196 12.92 -3.61 3.17
N THR A 197 11.83 -3.37 2.46
CA THR A 197 10.96 -4.41 1.89
C THR A 197 11.60 -5.09 0.67
N GLY A 198 12.48 -4.38 -0.04
CA GLY A 198 13.01 -4.80 -1.34
C GLY A 198 12.03 -4.59 -2.50
N PHE A 199 10.84 -4.05 -2.23
CA PHE A 199 9.80 -3.68 -3.20
C PHE A 199 9.10 -2.39 -2.75
N THR A 200 8.39 -1.73 -3.64
CA THR A 200 7.59 -0.54 -3.32
C THR A 200 6.24 -0.98 -2.74
N VAL A 201 5.87 -0.44 -1.57
CA VAL A 201 4.57 -0.72 -0.93
C VAL A 201 3.47 0.07 -1.63
N THR A 202 2.36 -0.59 -1.95
CA THR A 202 1.23 -0.02 -2.69
C THR A 202 -0.10 -0.06 -1.92
N ASP A 203 -0.22 -0.86 -0.86
CA ASP A 203 -1.32 -0.75 0.10
C ASP A 203 -0.98 -1.48 1.39
N ALA A 204 -1.74 -1.17 2.46
CA ALA A 204 -1.61 -1.77 3.77
C ALA A 204 -2.96 -2.09 4.40
N ALA A 205 -3.00 -3.14 5.23
CA ALA A 205 -4.13 -3.47 6.08
C ALA A 205 -3.67 -3.94 7.45
N TYR A 206 -4.50 -3.75 8.47
CA TYR A 206 -4.23 -4.27 9.81
C TYR A 206 -5.35 -5.19 10.27
N PHE A 207 -4.99 -6.36 10.76
CA PHE A 207 -5.95 -7.30 11.33
C PHE A 207 -5.30 -8.18 12.40
N ALA A 208 -5.93 -8.27 13.57
CA ALA A 208 -5.57 -9.19 14.65
C ALA A 208 -4.08 -9.15 15.06
N GLY A 209 -3.51 -7.96 15.27
CA GLY A 209 -2.11 -7.78 15.67
C GLY A 209 -1.09 -7.97 14.54
N LYS A 210 -1.54 -7.97 13.30
CA LYS A 210 -0.68 -8.11 12.12
C LYS A 210 -0.90 -6.95 11.16
N LEU A 211 0.21 -6.41 10.66
CA LEU A 211 0.24 -5.45 9.55
C LEU A 211 0.58 -6.21 8.26
N TYR A 212 -0.23 -5.99 7.25
CA TYR A 212 -0.07 -6.56 5.92
C TYR A 212 0.35 -5.46 4.96
N HIS A 213 1.39 -5.69 4.17
CA HIS A 213 1.81 -4.82 3.08
C HIS A 213 1.80 -5.60 1.77
N VAL A 214 1.23 -5.02 0.74
CA VAL A 214 1.35 -5.50 -0.63
C VAL A 214 2.19 -4.52 -1.44
N GLY A 215 2.79 -4.99 -2.53
CA GLY A 215 3.54 -4.13 -3.43
C GLY A 215 4.32 -4.90 -4.48
N TYR A 216 5.10 -4.18 -5.29
CA TYR A 216 5.80 -4.79 -6.41
C TYR A 216 7.19 -4.19 -6.66
N THR A 217 7.99 -4.92 -7.42
CA THR A 217 9.30 -4.47 -7.90
C THR A 217 9.21 -3.89 -9.32
N LYS A 218 10.22 -3.13 -9.73
CA LYS A 218 10.39 -2.69 -11.14
C LYS A 218 10.48 -3.87 -12.14
N LYS A 219 10.69 -5.11 -11.65
CA LYS A 219 10.66 -6.34 -12.46
C LYS A 219 9.28 -6.98 -12.50
N THR A 220 8.24 -6.26 -12.10
CA THR A 220 6.85 -6.72 -12.03
C THR A 220 6.58 -7.87 -11.04
N GLU A 221 7.49 -8.13 -10.10
CA GLU A 221 7.31 -9.14 -9.07
C GLU A 221 6.43 -8.59 -7.96
N VAL A 222 5.32 -9.26 -7.63
CA VAL A 222 4.35 -8.83 -6.61
C VAL A 222 4.56 -9.63 -5.33
N PHE A 223 4.57 -8.94 -4.19
CA PHE A 223 4.80 -9.52 -2.87
C PHE A 223 3.71 -9.12 -1.88
N LEU A 224 3.46 -9.99 -0.91
CA LEU A 224 2.71 -9.74 0.30
C LEU A 224 3.64 -9.99 1.49
N SER A 225 3.80 -8.99 2.36
CA SER A 225 4.56 -9.12 3.62
C SER A 225 3.62 -8.97 4.81
N ILE A 226 3.74 -9.87 5.79
CA ILE A 226 2.94 -9.90 7.01
C ILE A 226 3.86 -9.71 8.20
N PHE A 227 3.72 -8.57 8.87
CA PHE A 227 4.46 -8.21 10.06
C PHE A 227 3.62 -8.50 11.31
N SER A 228 4.23 -9.02 12.35
CA SER A 228 3.58 -9.11 13.67
C SER A 228 3.84 -7.84 14.45
N GLU A 229 2.82 -7.29 15.06
CA GLU A 229 2.96 -6.20 16.02
C GLU A 229 3.83 -6.64 17.21
N THR A 230 4.85 -5.87 17.53
CA THR A 230 5.82 -6.18 18.58
C THR A 230 5.70 -5.29 19.82
N ALA A 231 5.15 -4.11 19.62
CA ALA A 231 4.67 -3.16 20.61
C ALA A 231 3.54 -2.35 19.95
N PRO A 232 2.68 -1.65 20.70
CA PRO A 232 1.58 -0.90 20.12
C PRO A 232 2.03 0.01 18.97
N GLY A 233 1.57 -0.28 17.74
CA GLY A 233 1.92 0.44 16.53
C GLY A 233 3.34 0.24 15.99
N ILE A 234 4.09 -0.77 16.47
CA ILE A 234 5.46 -1.08 16.04
C ILE A 234 5.51 -2.47 15.38
N TYR A 235 6.00 -2.52 14.15
CA TYR A 235 5.94 -3.72 13.31
C TYR A 235 7.31 -4.16 12.77
N PHE A 236 8.25 -3.23 12.57
CA PHE A 236 9.46 -3.46 11.77
C PHE A 236 10.65 -3.97 12.58
N SER A 237 10.48 -4.22 13.88
CA SER A 237 11.54 -4.77 14.74
C SER A 237 11.82 -6.26 14.47
N LYS A 238 10.93 -6.97 13.76
CA LYS A 238 11.10 -8.36 13.34
C LYS A 238 10.89 -8.52 11.85
N LYS A 239 11.53 -9.53 11.24
CA LYS A 239 11.32 -9.87 9.84
C LYS A 239 9.88 -10.34 9.60
N PRO A 240 9.22 -9.88 8.53
CA PRO A 240 7.89 -10.35 8.16
C PRO A 240 7.95 -11.75 7.55
N GLN A 241 6.81 -12.42 7.54
CA GLN A 241 6.54 -13.50 6.62
C GLN A 241 6.25 -12.89 5.25
N THR A 242 7.01 -13.26 4.23
CA THR A 242 6.86 -12.68 2.89
C THR A 242 6.48 -13.75 1.87
N TYR A 243 5.51 -13.44 1.01
CA TYR A 243 5.02 -14.30 -0.05
C TYR A 243 5.23 -13.64 -1.40
N TYR A 244 5.77 -14.39 -2.36
CA TYR A 244 5.74 -14.02 -3.77
C TYR A 244 4.40 -14.43 -4.38
N LEU A 245 3.64 -13.46 -4.86
CA LEU A 245 2.29 -13.64 -5.37
C LEU A 245 2.23 -13.97 -6.87
N GLY A 246 3.24 -13.54 -7.62
CA GLY A 246 3.32 -13.69 -9.07
C GLY A 246 3.86 -12.43 -9.75
N SER A 247 3.74 -12.39 -11.09
CA SER A 247 4.10 -11.21 -11.87
C SER A 247 2.88 -10.35 -12.16
N ALA A 248 3.00 -9.03 -11.99
CA ALA A 248 1.98 -8.05 -12.32
C ALA A 248 1.49 -8.16 -13.78
N LEU A 249 2.33 -8.65 -14.69
CA LEU A 249 1.93 -8.95 -16.09
C LEU A 249 0.82 -10.00 -16.20
N LYS A 250 0.56 -10.77 -15.13
CA LYS A 250 -0.47 -11.83 -15.10
C LYS A 250 -1.60 -11.54 -14.11
N ILE A 251 -1.30 -10.81 -13.06
CA ILE A 251 -2.24 -10.60 -11.95
C ILE A 251 -2.68 -9.13 -11.80
N GLY A 252 -2.22 -8.21 -12.64
CA GLY A 252 -2.37 -6.77 -12.47
C GLY A 252 -1.35 -6.21 -11.47
N GLN A 253 -1.22 -4.89 -11.41
CA GLN A 253 -0.55 -4.24 -10.30
C GLN A 253 -1.49 -4.32 -9.10
N ILE A 254 -1.03 -4.92 -8.01
CA ILE A 254 -1.87 -5.04 -6.81
C ILE A 254 -1.69 -3.75 -6.01
N GLU A 255 -2.77 -2.98 -5.90
CA GLU A 255 -2.81 -1.67 -5.26
C GLU A 255 -4.02 -1.54 -4.31
N GLY A 256 -4.72 -2.64 -4.04
CA GLY A 256 -5.75 -2.71 -3.01
C GLY A 256 -5.55 -3.91 -2.11
N LEU A 257 -5.62 -3.69 -0.79
CA LEU A 257 -5.45 -4.72 0.24
C LEU A 257 -6.39 -4.47 1.41
N ALA A 258 -7.30 -5.41 1.67
CA ALA A 258 -8.12 -5.41 2.86
C ALA A 258 -8.10 -6.78 3.56
N VAL A 259 -8.21 -6.79 4.88
CA VAL A 259 -8.18 -8.02 5.67
C VAL A 259 -9.33 -8.03 6.68
N ASN A 260 -10.04 -9.16 6.77
CA ASN A 260 -11.05 -9.37 7.79
C ASN A 260 -10.94 -10.81 8.37
N ALA A 261 -11.89 -11.21 9.22
CA ALA A 261 -11.89 -12.55 9.83
C ALA A 261 -11.96 -13.71 8.81
N LYS A 262 -12.41 -13.47 7.58
CA LYS A 262 -12.50 -14.49 6.52
C LYS A 262 -11.16 -14.73 5.84
N GLY A 263 -10.37 -13.64 5.62
CA GLY A 263 -9.09 -13.71 4.90
C GLY A 263 -8.63 -12.37 4.36
N ILE A 264 -7.76 -12.45 3.36
CA ILE A 264 -7.07 -11.34 2.71
C ILE A 264 -7.72 -11.11 1.35
N PHE A 265 -8.18 -9.89 1.10
CA PHE A 265 -8.70 -9.44 -0.18
C PHE A 265 -7.66 -8.56 -0.84
N LEU A 266 -7.44 -8.79 -2.14
CA LEU A 266 -6.50 -8.02 -2.94
C LEU A 266 -7.21 -7.55 -4.20
N ALA A 267 -7.00 -6.30 -4.58
CA ALA A 267 -7.49 -5.75 -5.83
C ALA A 267 -6.30 -5.30 -6.68
N GLY A 268 -6.34 -5.66 -7.95
CA GLY A 268 -5.33 -5.23 -8.92
C GLY A 268 -5.91 -4.22 -9.88
N GLU A 269 -5.10 -3.28 -10.29
CA GLU A 269 -5.39 -2.42 -11.42
C GLU A 269 -5.01 -3.06 -12.76
N GLU A 270 -5.52 -2.46 -13.85
CA GLU A 270 -5.17 -2.87 -15.20
C GLU A 270 -3.70 -2.52 -15.50
N LEU A 271 -2.92 -3.49 -15.92
CA LEU A 271 -1.56 -3.25 -16.40
C LEU A 271 -1.48 -3.49 -17.91
N ILE A 272 -1.07 -2.46 -18.65
CA ILE A 272 -0.77 -2.55 -20.08
C ILE A 272 0.73 -2.43 -20.27
N PHE A 273 1.36 -3.48 -20.74
CA PHE A 273 2.79 -3.49 -21.03
C PHE A 273 3.03 -4.10 -22.44
N SER A 274 3.34 -3.22 -23.40
CA SER A 274 3.45 -3.60 -24.82
C SER A 274 2.16 -4.26 -25.31
N ILE A 275 2.20 -5.53 -25.72
CA ILE A 275 1.05 -6.33 -26.18
C ILE A 275 0.35 -7.10 -25.06
N ILE A 276 0.91 -7.08 -23.85
CA ILE A 276 0.36 -7.78 -22.69
C ILE A 276 -0.60 -6.84 -21.96
N LYS A 277 -1.81 -7.35 -21.72
CA LYS A 277 -2.82 -6.66 -20.91
C LYS A 277 -3.26 -7.56 -19.77
N ALA A 278 -2.95 -7.17 -18.52
CA ALA A 278 -3.50 -7.78 -17.33
C ALA A 278 -4.75 -6.99 -16.91
N LYS A 279 -5.88 -7.68 -16.78
CA LYS A 279 -7.14 -7.07 -16.34
C LYS A 279 -7.13 -6.81 -14.84
N PRO A 280 -7.93 -5.85 -14.35
CA PRO A 280 -8.16 -5.66 -12.93
C PRO A 280 -8.97 -6.85 -12.38
N TYR A 281 -8.49 -7.46 -11.29
CA TYR A 281 -9.12 -8.59 -10.64
C TYR A 281 -9.24 -8.37 -9.14
N LEU A 282 -10.33 -8.92 -8.57
CA LEU A 282 -10.45 -9.15 -7.15
C LEU A 282 -9.97 -10.57 -6.82
N TYR A 283 -9.19 -10.68 -5.75
CA TYR A 283 -8.66 -11.95 -5.22
C TYR A 283 -9.06 -12.11 -3.76
N PHE A 284 -9.21 -13.37 -3.32
CA PHE A 284 -9.48 -13.70 -1.93
C PHE A 284 -8.60 -14.86 -1.48
N ILE A 285 -7.76 -14.65 -0.46
CA ILE A 285 -6.88 -15.67 0.13
C ILE A 285 -7.40 -15.98 1.53
N PRO A 286 -7.94 -17.19 1.80
CA PRO A 286 -8.30 -17.61 3.14
C PRO A 286 -7.11 -17.63 4.09
N HIS A 287 -7.30 -17.31 5.37
CA HIS A 287 -6.22 -17.23 6.36
C HIS A 287 -5.40 -18.52 6.50
N GLU A 288 -6.00 -19.69 6.31
CA GLU A 288 -5.28 -20.97 6.38
C GLU A 288 -4.25 -21.18 5.26
N LYS A 289 -4.23 -20.32 4.24
CA LYS A 289 -3.24 -20.36 3.14
C LYS A 289 -2.00 -19.51 3.43
N VAL A 290 -2.05 -18.69 4.45
CA VAL A 290 -0.92 -17.89 4.95
C VAL A 290 -0.60 -18.32 6.38
N LYS A 291 0.69 -18.41 6.72
CA LYS A 291 1.14 -18.88 8.04
C LYS A 291 1.24 -17.73 9.03
#